data_19a2f71c0750f1053d64efa703bc6b4d
#
_entry.id   19a2f71c0750f1053d64efa703bc6b4d
#
_cell.length_a   1.000
_cell.length_b   1.000
_cell.length_c   1.000
_cell.angle_alpha   90.00
_cell.angle_beta   90.00
_cell.angle_gamma   90.00
#
_symmetry.space_group_name_H-M   'P 1'
#
loop_
_entity.id
_entity.type
_entity.pdbx_description
1 polymer ?
#
loop_
_entity_poly.entity_id
_entity_poly.type
_entity_poly.pdbx_seq_one_letter_code
_entity_poly.pdbx_strand_id
1 'polypeptide(L)'
;MDNLLKIKVTIADRVYPMSISANQESALRSSASKINSTIKKLEQNYAVRDKQDVLAMCALQYAAKLEQNNNNNSSSKYYNDEKVLELINIIDVHL
;
A
#
# COMPACT_ATOMS: atom_id res chain seq x y z
N MET A 1 14.28 12.45 17.77
CA MET A 1 13.86 11.84 18.04
C MET A 1 12.79 11.49 17.48
N ASP A 2 12.51 10.65 17.29
CA ASP A 2 11.58 10.30 16.58
C ASP A 2 10.36 10.29 17.19
N ASN A 3 9.55 11.14 16.98
CA ASN A 3 8.24 11.12 17.46
C ASN A 3 7.41 10.32 16.54
N LEU A 4 7.14 9.13 16.93
CA LEU A 4 6.26 8.28 16.16
C LEU A 4 4.82 8.60 16.45
N LEU A 5 4.02 8.57 15.38
CA LEU A 5 2.63 8.85 15.48
C LEU A 5 1.91 7.54 15.39
N LYS A 6 0.96 7.31 16.24
CA LYS A 6 0.14 6.11 16.15
C LYS A 6 -1.13 6.44 15.40
N ILE A 7 -1.34 5.74 14.30
CA ILE A 7 -2.55 5.95 13.51
C ILE A 7 -3.23 4.63 13.24
N LYS A 8 -4.45 4.70 12.78
CA LYS A 8 -5.18 3.52 12.36
C LYS A 8 -5.65 3.74 10.95
N VAL A 9 -5.45 2.75 10.10
CA VAL A 9 -5.98 2.82 8.74
C VAL A 9 -6.86 1.61 8.49
N THR A 10 -7.91 1.83 7.74
CA THR A 10 -8.83 0.77 7.41
C THR A 10 -8.54 0.31 5.99
N ILE A 11 -8.33 -0.99 5.83
CA ILE A 11 -8.12 -1.58 4.52
C ILE A 11 -8.97 -2.83 4.44
N ALA A 12 -9.80 -2.91 3.43
CA ALA A 12 -10.65 -4.08 3.21
C ALA A 12 -11.47 -4.41 4.46
N ASP A 13 -12.04 -3.38 5.07
CA ASP A 13 -12.93 -3.51 6.22
C ASP A 13 -12.24 -3.91 7.51
N ARG A 14 -10.93 -3.92 7.54
CA ARG A 14 -10.21 -4.18 8.79
C ARG A 14 -9.37 -2.97 9.17
N VAL A 15 -9.22 -2.77 10.47
CA VAL A 15 -8.46 -1.63 10.98
C VAL A 15 -7.07 -2.10 11.37
N TYR A 16 -6.07 -1.39 10.89
CA TYR A 16 -4.68 -1.73 11.16
C TYR A 16 -4.00 -0.58 11.90
N PRO A 17 -3.57 -0.81 13.13
CA PRO A 17 -2.82 0.22 13.85
C PRO A 17 -1.37 0.24 13.37
N MET A 18 -0.81 1.43 13.28
CA MET A 18 0.56 1.59 12.80
C MET A 18 1.24 2.70 13.57
N SER A 19 2.56 2.56 13.72
CA SER A 19 3.38 3.63 14.26
C SER A 19 4.27 4.14 13.14
N ILE A 20 4.14 5.41 12.81
CA ILE A 20 4.83 5.98 11.66
C ILE A 20 5.38 7.34 12.02
N SER A 21 6.25 7.86 11.19
CA SER A 21 6.69 9.23 11.31
C SER A 21 5.59 10.17 10.84
N ALA A 22 5.52 11.33 11.42
CA ALA A 22 4.46 12.27 11.07
C ALA A 22 4.46 12.62 9.59
N ASN A 23 5.63 12.66 8.97
CA ASN A 23 5.70 13.03 7.56
C ASN A 23 5.24 11.92 6.62
N GLN A 24 4.93 10.74 7.16
CA GLN A 24 4.44 9.64 6.35
C GLN A 24 2.93 9.49 6.42
N GLU A 25 2.29 10.20 7.31
CA GLU A 25 0.87 9.98 7.54
C GLU A 25 0.03 10.24 6.30
N SER A 26 0.27 11.36 5.65
CA SER A 26 -0.52 11.74 4.49
C SER A 26 -0.40 10.69 3.38
N ALA A 27 0.82 10.24 3.14
CA ALA A 27 1.04 9.25 2.09
C ALA A 27 0.37 7.92 2.42
N LEU A 28 0.45 7.49 3.69
CA LEU A 28 -0.16 6.23 4.06
C LEU A 28 -1.68 6.28 4.00
N ARG A 29 -2.27 7.38 4.42
CA ARG A 29 -3.72 7.50 4.34
C ARG A 29 -4.19 7.57 2.90
N SER A 30 -3.46 8.27 2.06
CA SER A 30 -3.77 8.34 0.65
C SER A 30 -3.64 6.96 0.00
N SER A 31 -2.61 6.22 0.38
CA SER A 31 -2.41 4.87 -0.14
C SER A 31 -3.55 3.93 0.27
N ALA A 32 -3.96 4.00 1.53
CA ALA A 32 -5.07 3.18 2.00
C ALA A 32 -6.35 3.51 1.24
N SER A 33 -6.58 4.78 0.97
CA SER A 33 -7.74 5.21 0.22
C SER A 33 -7.71 4.65 -1.21
N LYS A 34 -6.55 4.69 -1.83
CA LYS A 34 -6.42 4.14 -3.19
C LYS A 34 -6.64 2.64 -3.21
N ILE A 35 -6.13 1.94 -2.21
CA ILE A 35 -6.33 0.50 -2.12
C ILE A 35 -7.81 0.19 -1.98
N ASN A 36 -8.50 0.91 -1.10
CA ASN A 36 -9.92 0.66 -0.89
C ASN A 36 -10.75 0.97 -2.14
N SER A 37 -10.38 2.01 -2.88
CA SER A 37 -11.03 2.31 -4.15
C SER A 37 -10.82 1.21 -5.15
N THR A 38 -9.61 0.70 -5.24
CA THR A 38 -9.28 -0.37 -6.18
C THR A 38 -10.03 -1.63 -5.82
N ILE A 39 -10.14 -1.92 -4.53
CA ILE A 39 -10.89 -3.09 -4.07
C ILE A 39 -12.33 -2.99 -4.56
N LYS A 40 -12.95 -1.83 -4.39
CA LYS A 40 -14.32 -1.65 -4.84
C LYS A 40 -14.47 -1.88 -6.34
N LYS A 41 -13.56 -1.34 -7.12
CA LYS A 41 -13.59 -1.52 -8.57
C LYS A 41 -13.45 -2.98 -8.95
N LEU A 42 -12.54 -3.68 -8.29
CA LEU A 42 -12.33 -5.08 -8.61
C LEU A 42 -13.55 -5.91 -8.22
N GLU A 43 -14.18 -5.59 -7.11
CA GLU A 43 -15.35 -6.31 -6.69
C GLU A 43 -16.53 -6.08 -7.65
N GLN A 44 -16.58 -4.90 -8.24
CA GLN A 44 -17.65 -4.62 -9.20
C GLN A 44 -17.43 -5.28 -10.55
N ASN A 45 -16.18 -5.42 -10.95
CA ASN A 45 -15.86 -5.89 -12.29
C ASN A 45 -15.53 -7.37 -12.37
N TYR A 46 -15.21 -8.01 -11.25
CA TYR A 46 -14.82 -9.40 -11.24
C TYR A 46 -15.54 -10.13 -10.14
N ALA A 47 -15.77 -11.40 -10.36
CA ALA A 47 -16.38 -12.23 -9.34
C ALA A 47 -15.27 -12.70 -8.41
N VAL A 48 -15.09 -12.00 -7.30
CA VAL A 48 -14.08 -12.39 -6.33
C VAL A 48 -14.75 -13.11 -5.19
N ARG A 49 -14.06 -14.08 -4.62
CA ARG A 49 -14.67 -14.87 -3.59
C ARG A 49 -14.66 -14.20 -2.25
N ASP A 50 -13.58 -13.58 -1.89
CA ASP A 50 -13.45 -12.98 -0.56
C ASP A 50 -12.44 -11.85 -0.62
N LYS A 51 -12.25 -11.21 0.52
CA LYS A 51 -11.35 -10.06 0.58
C LYS A 51 -9.89 -10.44 0.34
N GLN A 52 -9.51 -11.65 0.71
CA GLN A 52 -8.15 -12.07 0.48
C GLN A 52 -7.85 -12.13 -1.02
N ASP A 53 -8.78 -12.67 -1.80
CA ASP A 53 -8.59 -12.73 -3.26
C ASP A 53 -8.51 -11.34 -3.86
N VAL A 54 -9.36 -10.44 -3.44
CA VAL A 54 -9.35 -9.10 -4.03
C VAL A 54 -8.10 -8.34 -3.60
N LEU A 55 -7.62 -8.56 -2.38
CA LEU A 55 -6.38 -7.95 -1.94
C LEU A 55 -5.20 -8.48 -2.73
N ALA A 56 -5.20 -9.77 -3.05
CA ALA A 56 -4.13 -10.34 -3.86
C ALA A 56 -4.12 -9.71 -5.26
N MET A 57 -5.30 -9.54 -5.85
CA MET A 57 -5.40 -8.87 -7.15
C MET A 57 -4.91 -7.42 -7.08
N CYS A 58 -5.27 -6.75 -6.02
CA CYS A 58 -4.87 -5.36 -5.80
C CYS A 58 -3.35 -5.27 -5.68
N ALA A 59 -2.75 -6.15 -4.88
CA ALA A 59 -1.31 -6.16 -4.68
C ALA A 59 -0.59 -6.45 -5.99
N LEU A 60 -1.12 -7.38 -6.78
CA LEU A 60 -0.50 -7.71 -8.05
C LEU A 60 -0.55 -6.52 -9.01
N GLN A 61 -1.65 -5.79 -9.03
CA GLN A 61 -1.75 -4.62 -9.89
C GLN A 61 -0.73 -3.55 -9.50
N TYR A 62 -0.58 -3.29 -8.21
CA TYR A 62 0.36 -2.26 -7.79
C TYR A 62 1.80 -2.71 -8.02
N ALA A 63 2.09 -3.98 -7.79
CA ALA A 63 3.43 -4.48 -8.04
C ALA A 63 3.76 -4.41 -9.54
N ALA A 64 2.79 -4.74 -10.38
CA ALA A 64 3.02 -4.66 -11.82
C ALA A 64 3.29 -3.23 -12.28
N LYS A 65 2.59 -2.27 -11.69
CA LYS A 65 2.84 -0.87 -12.03
C LYS A 65 4.24 -0.43 -11.61
N LEU A 66 4.67 -0.88 -10.45
CA LEU A 66 6.02 -0.56 -9.99
C LEU A 66 7.06 -1.15 -10.93
N GLU A 67 6.85 -2.39 -11.38
CA GLU A 67 7.78 -3.01 -12.31
C GLU A 67 7.85 -2.25 -13.62
N GLN A 68 6.70 -1.84 -14.12
CA GLN A 68 6.67 -1.07 -15.36
C GLN A 68 7.37 0.27 -15.22
N ASN A 69 7.17 0.94 -14.11
CA ASN A 69 7.83 2.22 -13.89
C ASN A 69 9.33 2.05 -13.76
N ASN A 70 9.77 1.00 -13.08
CA ASN A 70 11.19 0.75 -12.95
C ASN A 70 11.82 0.42 -14.30
N ASN A 71 11.11 -0.30 -15.15
CA ASN A 71 11.65 -0.61 -16.47
C ASN A 71 11.71 0.63 -17.35
N ASN A 72 10.76 1.54 -17.20
CA ASN A 72 10.72 2.69 -18.07
C ASN A 72 11.61 3.82 -17.62
N ASN A 73 12.02 3.85 -16.36
CA ASN A 73 12.74 4.98 -15.87
C ASN A 73 13.77 4.54 -14.87
N SER A 74 14.90 4.11 -15.35
CA SER A 74 15.92 3.52 -14.49
C SER A 74 16.50 4.52 -13.49
N SER A 75 16.49 5.80 -13.81
CA SER A 75 17.08 6.76 -12.88
C SER A 75 16.21 6.95 -11.64
N SER A 76 14.94 6.76 -11.73
CA SER A 76 14.10 6.90 -10.57
C SER A 76 13.93 5.58 -9.85
N LYS A 77 14.52 4.52 -10.35
CA LYS A 77 14.35 3.22 -9.75
C LYS A 77 14.90 3.15 -8.35
N TYR A 78 16.09 3.67 -8.13
CA TYR A 78 16.68 3.63 -6.81
C TYR A 78 15.83 4.36 -5.80
N TYR A 79 15.35 5.52 -6.18
CA TYR A 79 14.56 6.32 -5.28
C TYR A 79 13.27 5.60 -4.93
N ASN A 80 12.63 5.01 -5.92
CA ASN A 80 11.38 4.30 -5.68
C ASN A 80 11.59 3.06 -4.83
N ASP A 81 12.69 2.36 -5.04
CA ASP A 81 12.97 1.16 -4.25
C ASP A 81 13.14 1.51 -2.79
N GLU A 82 13.85 2.59 -2.51
CA GLU A 82 14.02 3.00 -1.13
C GLU A 82 12.70 3.33 -0.48
N LYS A 83 11.84 4.03 -1.16
CA LYS A 83 10.56 4.39 -0.61
C LYS A 83 9.67 3.19 -0.38
N VAL A 84 9.69 2.25 -1.28
CA VAL A 84 8.89 1.05 -1.15
C VAL A 84 9.36 0.23 0.04
N LEU A 85 10.67 0.10 0.22
CA LEU A 85 11.20 -0.63 1.35
C LEU A 85 10.84 0.04 2.67
N GLU A 86 10.87 1.36 2.70
CA GLU A 86 10.49 2.07 3.89
C GLU A 86 9.05 1.79 4.26
N LEU A 87 8.15 1.81 3.31
CA LEU A 87 6.75 1.57 3.56
C LEU A 87 6.49 0.12 4.00
N ILE A 88 7.20 -0.82 3.41
CA ILE A 88 7.06 -2.20 3.79
C ILE A 88 7.49 -2.41 5.24
N ASN A 89 8.58 -1.77 5.63
CA ASN A 89 9.04 -1.90 7.00
C ASN A 89 8.03 -1.36 8.00
N ILE A 90 7.32 -0.31 7.61
CA ILE A 90 6.33 0.25 8.50
C ILE A 90 5.13 -0.65 8.66
N ILE A 91 4.70 -1.22 7.54
CA ILE A 91 3.50 -2.00 7.60
C ILE A 91 3.74 -3.36 8.12
N ASP A 92 4.89 -3.86 7.98
CA ASP A 92 5.16 -5.10 8.26
C ASP A 92 4.98 -5.63 9.34
N VAL A 93 5.09 -5.71 9.70
CA VAL A 93 4.84 -6.09 10.59
C VAL A 93 4.94 -7.27 10.98
N HIS A 94 4.85 -7.94 11.05
CA HIS A 94 4.84 -9.04 11.77
C HIS A 94 3.96 -9.99 11.21
N LEU A 95 4.09 -10.26 10.07
CA LEU A 95 3.29 -11.27 9.49
C LEU A 95 3.60 -12.64 9.97
#